data_f4ad8263bf32349255e6295c18bc61cc
#
_entry.id   f4ad8263bf32349255e6295c18bc61cc
#
_cell.length_a   1.000
_cell.length_b   1.000
_cell.length_c   1.000
_cell.angle_alpha   90.00
_cell.angle_beta   90.00
_cell.angle_gamma   90.00
#
_symmetry.space_group_name_H-M   'P 1'
#
loop_
_entity.id
_entity.type
_entity.pdbx_description
1 polymer ?
#
loop_
_entity_poly.entity_id
_entity_poly.type
_entity_poly.pdbx_seq_one_letter_code
_entity_poly.pdbx_strand_id
1 'polypeptide(L)'
;MHAGAAVKNAAPSASEAAAYSAEDVLKAVTTSLEDSKAENITTIDIRKKSALGDYMLVASGRSHRHVAAICDHLMRALKDAGYGSVRVEGLQAADWVLIDTGDVIVHVFRPEVREFYGIEKMWSMPETGGRH
;
A
#
# COMPACT_ATOMS: atom_id res chain seq x y z
N MET A 1 -6.22 -11.16 -24.26
CA MET A 1 -6.92 -11.34 -23.73
C MET A 1 -7.29 -11.66 -23.50
N HIS A 2 -6.84 -11.79 -23.55
CA HIS A 2 -7.56 -12.09 -22.92
C HIS A 2 -7.96 -12.50 -22.82
N ALA A 3 -7.50 -12.60 -23.28
CA ALA A 3 -8.22 -12.94 -22.85
C ALA A 3 -8.62 -13.17 -22.58
N GLY A 4 -8.29 -13.11 -22.68
CA GLY A 4 -8.83 -13.28 -22.14
C GLY A 4 -9.16 -13.19 -21.86
N ALA A 5 -8.89 -13.04 -22.15
CA ALA A 5 -9.44 -12.96 -21.65
C ALA A 5 -10.05 -12.93 -21.41
N ALA A 6 -10.00 -13.05 -21.46
CA ALA A 6 -10.79 -13.06 -20.99
C ALA A 6 -11.25 -13.10 -20.47
N VAL A 7 -11.19 -13.14 -20.26
CA VAL A 7 -11.93 -13.24 -19.56
C VAL A 7 -11.98 -13.02 -18.74
N LYS A 8 -11.79 -12.72 -18.16
CA LYS A 8 -11.84 -12.41 -17.21
C LYS A 8 -12.29 -11.23 -16.80
N ASN A 9 -13.02 -10.73 -17.01
CA ASN A 9 -13.51 -9.51 -16.77
C ASN A 9 -14.42 -9.40 -15.63
N ALA A 10 -15.07 -10.38 -15.23
CA ALA A 10 -15.86 -10.39 -14.02
C ALA A 10 -14.95 -10.27 -12.81
N ALA A 11 -15.46 -9.70 -11.72
CA ALA A 11 -14.69 -9.68 -10.47
C ALA A 11 -14.36 -11.12 -10.08
N PRO A 12 -13.18 -11.36 -9.53
CA PRO A 12 -12.82 -12.71 -9.12
C PRO A 12 -13.73 -13.22 -8.04
N SER A 13 -14.00 -14.52 -8.08
CA SER A 13 -14.68 -15.18 -6.98
C SER A 13 -13.76 -15.18 -5.76
N ALA A 14 -14.28 -15.60 -4.63
CA ALA A 14 -13.45 -15.65 -3.43
C ALA A 14 -12.22 -16.52 -3.63
N SER A 15 -12.36 -17.66 -4.32
CA SER A 15 -11.20 -18.52 -4.53
C SER A 15 -10.24 -17.93 -5.54
N GLU A 16 -10.73 -17.19 -6.51
CA GLU A 16 -9.84 -16.52 -7.45
C GLU A 16 -9.12 -15.37 -6.78
N ALA A 17 -9.82 -14.63 -5.94
CA ALA A 17 -9.18 -13.55 -5.19
C ALA A 17 -8.06 -14.09 -4.30
N ALA A 18 -8.26 -15.29 -3.74
CA ALA A 18 -7.24 -15.90 -2.90
C ALA A 18 -6.02 -16.33 -3.71
N ALA A 19 -6.11 -16.38 -5.04
CA ALA A 19 -4.99 -16.73 -5.89
C ALA A 19 -4.01 -15.57 -6.07
N TYR A 20 -4.42 -14.34 -5.77
CA TYR A 20 -3.50 -13.21 -5.86
C TYR A 20 -2.54 -13.28 -4.69
N SER A 21 -1.26 -13.21 -5.00
CA SER A 21 -0.26 -13.25 -3.95
C SER A 21 -0.03 -11.86 -3.40
N ALA A 22 0.52 -11.81 -2.19
CA ALA A 22 0.92 -10.53 -1.60
C ALA A 22 1.95 -9.84 -2.48
N GLU A 23 2.81 -10.62 -3.14
CA GLU A 23 3.83 -10.05 -4.03
C GLU A 23 3.21 -9.38 -5.25
N ASP A 24 2.11 -9.94 -5.78
CA ASP A 24 1.43 -9.32 -6.92
C ASP A 24 0.85 -7.96 -6.50
N VAL A 25 0.22 -7.91 -5.34
CA VAL A 25 -0.33 -6.66 -4.82
C VAL A 25 0.78 -5.67 -4.54
N LEU A 26 1.87 -6.13 -3.95
CA LEU A 26 3.02 -5.28 -3.66
C LEU A 26 3.55 -4.63 -4.93
N LYS A 27 3.67 -5.41 -6.00
CA LYS A 27 4.16 -4.89 -7.26
C LYS A 27 3.22 -3.83 -7.83
N ALA A 28 1.92 -4.09 -7.79
CA ALA A 28 0.94 -3.13 -8.28
C ALA A 28 0.99 -1.83 -7.48
N VAL A 29 1.11 -1.94 -6.16
CA VAL A 29 1.20 -0.78 -5.28
C VAL A 29 2.46 0.02 -5.60
N THR A 30 3.61 -0.66 -5.68
CA THR A 30 4.88 0.01 -5.93
C THR A 30 4.84 0.75 -7.27
N THR A 31 4.33 0.11 -8.31
CA THR A 31 4.22 0.72 -9.62
C THR A 31 3.35 1.98 -9.56
N SER A 32 2.22 1.90 -8.88
CA SER A 32 1.32 3.04 -8.77
C SER A 32 1.97 4.20 -8.03
N LEU A 33 2.68 3.90 -6.94
CA LEU A 33 3.38 4.94 -6.19
C LEU A 33 4.44 5.63 -7.04
N GLU A 34 5.17 4.86 -7.81
CA GLU A 34 6.19 5.41 -8.70
C GLU A 34 5.58 6.26 -9.79
N ASP A 35 4.47 5.79 -10.37
CA ASP A 35 3.79 6.53 -11.43
C ASP A 35 3.26 7.86 -10.93
N SER A 36 2.88 7.94 -9.68
CA SER A 36 2.35 9.17 -9.07
C SER A 36 3.45 10.05 -8.50
N LYS A 37 4.71 9.69 -8.70
CA LYS A 37 5.85 10.46 -8.25
C LYS A 37 5.93 10.52 -6.71
N ALA A 38 5.46 9.50 -6.02
CA ALA A 38 5.65 9.41 -4.59
C ALA A 38 7.15 9.36 -4.30
N GLU A 39 7.55 9.93 -3.18
CA GLU A 39 8.95 10.06 -2.84
C GLU A 39 9.34 9.15 -1.69
N ASN A 40 10.59 8.74 -1.67
CA ASN A 40 11.17 7.96 -0.57
C ASN A 40 10.33 6.72 -0.24
N ILE A 41 10.03 5.94 -1.26
CA ILE A 41 9.23 4.74 -1.11
C ILE A 41 10.07 3.69 -0.39
N THR A 42 9.58 3.22 0.74
CA THR A 42 10.26 2.19 1.54
C THR A 42 9.33 1.01 1.69
N THR A 43 9.83 -0.19 1.41
CA THR A 43 9.08 -1.42 1.56
C THR A 43 9.63 -2.19 2.76
N ILE A 44 8.74 -2.60 3.64
CA ILE A 44 9.11 -3.33 4.85
C ILE A 44 8.36 -4.65 4.87
N ASP A 45 9.09 -5.74 5.04
CA ASP A 45 8.51 -7.06 5.18
C ASP A 45 8.06 -7.22 6.63
N ILE A 46 6.76 -7.34 6.87
CA ILE A 46 6.24 -7.45 8.22
C ILE A 46 5.65 -8.82 8.50
N ARG A 47 5.91 -9.80 7.63
CA ARG A 47 5.30 -11.13 7.78
C ARG A 47 5.60 -11.77 9.12
N LYS A 48 6.77 -11.52 9.67
CA LYS A 48 7.16 -12.11 10.95
C LYS A 48 6.94 -11.19 12.13
N LYS A 49 6.45 -9.96 11.88
CA LYS A 49 6.32 -8.96 12.93
C LYS A 49 4.88 -8.61 13.24
N SER A 50 3.96 -9.00 12.39
CA SER A 50 2.59 -8.56 12.53
C SER A 50 1.65 -9.52 11.83
N ALA A 51 0.45 -9.66 12.37
CA ALA A 51 -0.63 -10.35 11.70
C ALA A 51 -1.44 -9.42 10.80
N LEU A 52 -1.07 -8.13 10.74
CA LEU A 52 -1.83 -7.14 9.99
C LEU A 52 -1.68 -7.27 8.48
N GLY A 53 -0.58 -7.83 8.02
CA GLY A 53 -0.34 -8.01 6.60
C GLY A 53 1.03 -8.59 6.37
N ASP A 54 1.39 -8.70 5.11
CA ASP A 54 2.68 -9.26 4.72
C ASP A 54 3.73 -8.18 4.48
N TYR A 55 3.31 -7.04 3.95
CA TYR A 55 4.23 -5.96 3.61
C TYR A 55 3.64 -4.62 4.01
N MET A 56 4.51 -3.71 4.35
CA MET A 56 4.14 -2.33 4.61
C MET A 56 4.98 -1.45 3.70
N LEU A 57 4.33 -0.49 3.03
CA LEU A 57 5.06 0.52 2.28
C LEU A 57 4.83 1.86 2.93
N VAL A 58 5.87 2.67 2.93
CA VAL A 58 5.81 4.03 3.42
C VAL A 58 6.33 4.93 2.31
N ALA A 59 5.59 5.95 1.99
CA ALA A 59 5.95 6.87 0.92
C ALA A 59 5.56 8.28 1.32
N SER A 60 6.13 9.26 0.64
CA SER A 60 5.87 10.67 0.92
C SER A 60 5.28 11.37 -0.30
N GLY A 61 4.40 12.31 -0.03
CA GLY A 61 3.94 13.26 -1.02
C GLY A 61 4.32 14.66 -0.58
N ARG A 62 4.64 15.54 -1.53
CA ARG A 62 5.20 16.85 -1.23
C ARG A 62 4.21 17.81 -0.59
N SER A 63 2.93 17.57 -0.75
CA SER A 63 1.89 18.47 -0.27
C SER A 63 0.65 17.67 0.02
N HIS A 64 -0.34 18.29 0.66
CA HIS A 64 -1.65 17.65 0.86
C HIS A 64 -2.23 17.19 -0.46
N ARG A 65 -2.17 18.04 -1.48
CA ARG A 65 -2.70 17.70 -2.80
C ARG A 65 -1.97 16.53 -3.41
N HIS A 66 -0.65 16.48 -3.27
CA HIS A 66 0.13 15.39 -3.83
C HIS A 66 -0.17 14.09 -3.11
N VAL A 67 -0.28 14.12 -1.76
CA VAL A 67 -0.65 12.95 -0.99
C VAL A 67 -2.01 12.42 -1.45
N ALA A 68 -2.98 13.32 -1.59
CA ALA A 68 -4.32 12.92 -2.03
C ALA A 68 -4.29 12.32 -3.43
N ALA A 69 -3.51 12.91 -4.34
CA ALA A 69 -3.39 12.41 -5.70
C ALA A 69 -2.74 11.05 -5.76
N ILE A 70 -1.69 10.83 -4.97
CA ILE A 70 -1.03 9.53 -4.88
C ILE A 70 -2.03 8.47 -4.44
N CYS A 71 -2.80 8.77 -3.40
CA CYS A 71 -3.75 7.82 -2.84
C CYS A 71 -4.90 7.53 -3.80
N ASP A 72 -5.39 8.57 -4.47
CA ASP A 72 -6.48 8.42 -5.43
C ASP A 72 -6.05 7.55 -6.60
N HIS A 73 -4.84 7.79 -7.10
CA HIS A 73 -4.29 7.00 -8.19
C HIS A 73 -4.13 5.54 -7.76
N LEU A 74 -3.64 5.33 -6.56
CA LEU A 74 -3.43 3.98 -6.05
C LEU A 74 -4.76 3.23 -5.91
N MET A 75 -5.76 3.88 -5.36
CA MET A 75 -7.06 3.24 -5.19
C MET A 75 -7.65 2.84 -6.54
N ARG A 76 -7.51 3.70 -7.55
CA ARG A 76 -8.00 3.37 -8.88
C ARG A 76 -7.21 2.24 -9.51
N ALA A 77 -5.89 2.26 -9.35
CA ALA A 77 -5.04 1.21 -9.90
C ALA A 77 -5.39 -0.16 -9.30
N LEU A 78 -5.63 -0.20 -8.00
CA LEU A 78 -5.98 -1.44 -7.34
C LEU A 78 -7.35 -1.94 -7.79
N LYS A 79 -8.30 -1.03 -7.94
CA LYS A 79 -9.63 -1.39 -8.42
C LYS A 79 -9.56 -1.94 -9.83
N ASP A 80 -8.81 -1.26 -10.70
CA ASP A 80 -8.69 -1.69 -12.10
C ASP A 80 -7.99 -3.03 -12.21
N ALA A 81 -7.10 -3.32 -11.30
CA ALA A 81 -6.40 -4.60 -11.27
C ALA A 81 -7.25 -5.73 -10.67
N GLY A 82 -8.40 -5.39 -10.11
CA GLY A 82 -9.30 -6.40 -9.57
C GLY A 82 -8.96 -6.87 -8.16
N TYR A 83 -8.22 -6.07 -7.40
CA TYR A 83 -7.82 -6.50 -6.06
C TYR A 83 -8.89 -6.26 -4.99
N GLY A 84 -10.08 -5.93 -5.40
CA GLY A 84 -11.20 -5.83 -4.47
C GLY A 84 -11.22 -4.53 -3.71
N SER A 85 -11.91 -4.52 -2.59
CA SER A 85 -12.06 -3.30 -1.81
C SER A 85 -10.88 -3.13 -0.89
N VAL A 86 -10.51 -1.87 -0.68
CA VAL A 86 -9.44 -1.52 0.21
C VAL A 86 -10.00 -0.60 1.30
N ARG A 87 -9.37 -0.60 2.45
CA ARG A 87 -9.72 0.33 3.51
C ARG A 87 -8.83 1.55 3.41
N VAL A 88 -9.45 2.71 3.53
CA VAL A 88 -8.72 3.98 3.41
C VAL A 88 -9.08 4.85 4.61
N GLU A 89 -8.08 5.40 5.28
CA GLU A 89 -8.27 6.30 6.39
C GLU A 89 -7.37 7.51 6.22
N GLY A 90 -7.88 8.67 6.63
CA GLY A 90 -7.09 9.89 6.65
C GLY A 90 -7.05 10.67 5.35
N LEU A 91 -7.79 10.24 4.34
CA LEU A 91 -7.71 10.87 3.02
C LEU A 91 -8.13 12.33 3.04
N GLN A 92 -9.11 12.68 3.85
CA GLN A 92 -9.63 14.03 3.87
C GLN A 92 -8.57 15.04 4.31
N ALA A 93 -7.84 14.73 5.36
CA ALA A 93 -6.78 15.62 5.83
C ALA A 93 -5.53 15.53 4.95
N ALA A 94 -5.28 14.36 4.39
CA ALA A 94 -4.16 14.11 3.49
C ALA A 94 -2.80 14.45 4.11
N ASP A 95 -2.67 14.26 5.43
CA ASP A 95 -1.40 14.38 6.12
C ASP A 95 -0.75 13.01 6.29
N TRP A 96 -1.57 12.04 6.61
CA TRP A 96 -1.16 10.67 6.82
C TRP A 96 -2.33 9.80 6.38
N VAL A 97 -2.19 9.16 5.24
CA VAL A 97 -3.23 8.31 4.69
C VAL A 97 -2.81 6.87 4.79
N LEU A 98 -3.71 6.03 5.28
CA LEU A 98 -3.50 4.60 5.37
C LEU A 98 -4.38 3.92 4.33
N ILE A 99 -3.78 3.07 3.52
CA ILE A 99 -4.52 2.26 2.55
C ILE A 99 -4.19 0.81 2.84
N ASP A 100 -5.21 0.05 3.23
CA ASP A 100 -5.04 -1.34 3.65
C ASP A 100 -5.69 -2.25 2.61
N THR A 101 -4.89 -3.06 1.94
CA THR A 101 -5.37 -4.00 0.93
C THR A 101 -5.58 -5.40 1.50
N GLY A 102 -5.26 -5.60 2.76
CA GLY A 102 -5.28 -6.92 3.39
C GLY A 102 -3.89 -7.49 3.52
N ASP A 103 -3.19 -7.67 2.42
CA ASP A 103 -1.83 -8.21 2.45
C ASP A 103 -0.78 -7.12 2.50
N VAL A 104 -1.11 -5.95 1.99
CA VAL A 104 -0.17 -4.83 1.90
C VAL A 104 -0.81 -3.61 2.53
N ILE A 105 -0.08 -2.98 3.42
CA ILE A 105 -0.52 -1.76 4.10
C ILE A 105 0.35 -0.62 3.60
N VAL A 106 -0.28 0.44 3.11
CA VAL A 106 0.45 1.57 2.54
C VAL A 106 0.20 2.80 3.41
N HIS A 107 1.28 3.46 3.80
CA HIS A 107 1.22 4.74 4.51
C HIS A 107 1.78 5.81 3.58
N VAL A 108 0.99 6.83 3.32
CA VAL A 108 1.44 7.97 2.53
C VAL A 108 1.37 9.20 3.42
N PHE A 109 2.51 9.87 3.59
CA PHE A 109 2.64 10.99 4.50
C PHE A 109 3.15 12.22 3.78
N ARG A 110 2.85 13.39 4.33
CA ARG A 110 3.71 14.54 4.06
C ARG A 110 5.04 14.31 4.80
N PRO A 111 6.18 14.79 4.26
CA PRO A 111 7.48 14.43 4.84
C PRO A 111 7.63 14.78 6.31
N GLU A 112 7.15 15.93 6.74
CA GLU A 112 7.30 16.34 8.14
C GLU A 112 6.45 15.46 9.06
N VAL A 113 5.31 14.98 8.59
CA VAL A 113 4.47 14.08 9.37
C VAL A 113 5.13 12.72 9.48
N ARG A 114 5.71 12.25 8.37
CA ARG A 114 6.41 10.97 8.34
C ARG A 114 7.55 10.96 9.35
N GLU A 115 8.34 12.02 9.34
CA GLU A 115 9.48 12.12 10.23
C GLU A 115 9.04 12.20 11.68
N PHE A 116 7.98 12.95 11.95
CA PHE A 116 7.48 13.10 13.30
C PHE A 116 7.07 11.78 13.93
N TYR A 117 6.31 10.98 13.19
CA TYR A 117 5.81 9.72 13.72
C TYR A 117 6.81 8.58 13.63
N GLY A 118 7.70 8.62 12.64
CA GLY A 118 8.76 7.61 12.51
C GLY A 118 8.26 6.19 12.45
N ILE A 119 7.11 5.97 11.81
CA ILE A 119 6.48 4.65 11.83
C ILE A 119 7.34 3.59 11.18
N GLU A 120 8.06 3.94 10.14
CA GLU A 120 8.89 2.97 9.44
C GLU A 120 10.05 2.48 10.30
N LYS A 121 10.54 3.33 11.19
CA LYS A 121 11.61 2.93 12.10
C LYS A 121 11.13 1.85 13.06
N MET A 122 9.90 2.00 13.51
CA MET A 122 9.32 1.05 14.44
C MET A 122 9.26 -0.34 13.81
N TRP A 123 8.85 -0.41 12.53
CA TRP A 123 8.66 -1.67 11.86
C TRP A 123 9.95 -2.27 11.30
N SER A 124 10.99 -1.47 11.11
CA SER A 124 12.25 -1.99 10.62
C SER A 124 13.24 -2.38 11.72
N MET A 125 12.85 -2.19 12.98
CA MET A 125 13.73 -2.61 14.08
C MET A 125 13.80 -4.13 14.16
N PRO A 126 14.95 -4.68 14.55
CA PRO A 126 15.05 -6.13 14.73
C PRO A 126 14.06 -6.59 15.79
N GLU A 127 13.54 -7.79 15.62
CA GLU A 127 12.59 -8.33 16.58
C GLU A 127 13.19 -8.45 17.96
N THR A 128 14.43 -8.84 18.03
CA THR A 128 15.09 -8.99 19.30
C THR A 128 15.59 -7.68 19.82
N GLY A 129 15.47 -6.65 19.02
CA GLY A 129 15.99 -5.38 19.41
C GLY A 129 15.31 -4.80 20.59
N GLY A 130 14.24 -5.40 20.96
CA GLY A 130 13.66 -4.93 22.17
C GLY A 130 14.61 -4.91 23.30
N ARG A 131 15.77 -5.51 23.10
CA ARG A 131 16.60 -5.50 24.04
C ARG A 131 17.31 -4.38 23.97
N HIS A 132 17.19 -3.92 24.11
CA HIS A 132 17.77 -2.92 24.09
C HIS A 132 17.39 -1.98 24.41
#